data_a4d80902f18de43e37d91f53b84ffe71
#
_entry.id   a4d80902f18de43e37d91f53b84ffe71
#
_cell.length_a   1.000
_cell.length_b   1.000
_cell.length_c   1.000
_cell.angle_alpha   90.00
_cell.angle_beta   90.00
_cell.angle_gamma   90.00
#
_symmetry.space_group_name_H-M   'P 1'
#
loop_
_entity.id
_entity.type
_entity.pdbx_description
1 polymer ?
#
loop_
_entity_poly.entity_id
_entity_poly.type
_entity_poly.pdbx_seq_one_letter_code
_entity_poly.pdbx_strand_id
1 'polypeptide(L)'
;LKNITLQVLTDTTLSITWQGDFGPDDTVRIDRKVGEASWQSGFKTIRALDYSGTDTLSSVHTDTVYAYRLKLFEDNDISSHSQSVALLSAQCVPAYLTVRQIDQTTVRIAWRDQSVGETGFRIDRQIGGGVWQIAYAISDSNTCEFFDTRATSSAEIRYRIAAYSGASLSAFSQTVGVTLAPLTLDNLYFGTETTFEVMTWNLLSFPRMDSITIGAVSQTIKALDIDVIGLQEIRSAAGFQQLLDSLGTWNGYRANSAAYDIDLAFVYNPANITLLQIYEIEAFRRNNAFPRTPLVIELVWQDIPLVVINNHYKAYDEEDDRSRRLNASTLLENYISDSLNDANVIVIGDLNDELTDAQPANVFWPFLSRSAEYKFTDYDIAIGSHTYWSYPTWPSHIDHILITDELFSAFANSASEVKTIMVDNYMSGGWNEYAVKISDHRPVALKLAF
;
A
#
# COMPACT_ATOMS: atom_id res chain seq x y z
N LEU A 1 19.91 -31.45 -20.81
CA LEU A 1 20.10 -30.36 -19.85
C LEU A 1 18.93 -29.35 -19.92
N LYS A 2 18.26 -29.09 -18.80
CA LYS A 2 17.09 -28.20 -18.68
C LYS A 2 17.27 -27.31 -17.45
N ASN A 3 16.51 -26.21 -17.39
CA ASN A 3 16.38 -25.34 -16.21
C ASN A 3 17.73 -24.96 -15.60
N ILE A 4 18.65 -24.46 -16.42
CA ILE A 4 19.96 -24.02 -15.94
C ILE A 4 19.76 -22.68 -15.22
N THR A 5 20.26 -22.59 -13.97
CA THR A 5 20.21 -21.37 -13.18
C THR A 5 21.57 -21.01 -12.64
N LEU A 6 21.78 -19.71 -12.39
CA LEU A 6 22.97 -19.16 -11.77
C LEU A 6 22.58 -18.46 -10.48
N GLN A 7 23.42 -18.62 -9.47
CA GLN A 7 23.25 -17.95 -8.18
C GLN A 7 24.62 -17.55 -7.62
N VAL A 8 24.72 -16.39 -7.05
CA VAL A 8 25.88 -15.98 -6.23
C VAL A 8 25.75 -16.63 -4.87
N LEU A 9 26.76 -17.34 -4.43
CA LEU A 9 26.84 -17.91 -3.09
C LEU A 9 27.66 -17.03 -2.13
N THR A 10 28.75 -16.44 -2.64
CA THR A 10 29.62 -15.53 -1.89
C THR A 10 30.25 -14.52 -2.85
N ASP A 11 30.96 -13.52 -2.31
CA ASP A 11 31.72 -12.52 -3.10
C ASP A 11 32.73 -13.13 -4.09
N THR A 12 33.01 -14.43 -3.96
CA THR A 12 33.98 -15.14 -4.80
C THR A 12 33.43 -16.39 -5.44
N THR A 13 32.19 -16.80 -5.15
CA THR A 13 31.65 -18.08 -5.60
C THR A 13 30.29 -17.94 -6.26
N LEU A 14 30.20 -18.44 -7.50
CA LEU A 14 28.96 -18.60 -8.24
C LEU A 14 28.55 -20.09 -8.27
N SER A 15 27.27 -20.36 -8.14
CA SER A 15 26.68 -21.69 -8.33
C SER A 15 25.96 -21.76 -9.66
N ILE A 16 26.15 -22.85 -10.37
CA ILE A 16 25.45 -23.21 -11.61
C ILE A 16 24.70 -24.49 -11.33
N THR A 17 23.37 -24.50 -11.50
CA THR A 17 22.55 -25.71 -11.33
C THR A 17 21.85 -26.08 -12.63
N TRP A 18 21.50 -27.34 -12.79
CA TRP A 18 20.80 -27.88 -13.96
C TRP A 18 19.87 -29.01 -13.58
N GLN A 19 19.00 -29.40 -14.50
CA GLN A 19 18.09 -30.53 -14.38
C GLN A 19 18.16 -31.39 -15.64
N GLY A 20 17.87 -32.68 -15.51
CA GLY A 20 17.81 -33.65 -16.59
C GLY A 20 17.77 -35.08 -16.06
N ASP A 21 17.58 -36.03 -16.96
CA ASP A 21 17.75 -37.44 -16.68
C ASP A 21 19.15 -37.84 -17.17
N PHE A 22 19.98 -38.38 -16.31
CA PHE A 22 21.38 -38.63 -16.57
C PHE A 22 21.76 -40.07 -16.18
N GLY A 23 22.62 -40.68 -16.98
CA GLY A 23 23.28 -41.93 -16.66
C GLY A 23 24.41 -41.74 -15.60
N PRO A 24 24.90 -42.86 -15.01
CA PRO A 24 25.92 -42.81 -13.97
C PRO A 24 27.28 -42.25 -14.43
N ASP A 25 27.59 -42.39 -15.71
CA ASP A 25 28.86 -41.97 -16.31
C ASP A 25 28.78 -40.67 -17.10
N ASP A 26 27.58 -40.08 -17.18
CA ASP A 26 27.36 -38.81 -17.87
C ASP A 26 28.09 -37.65 -17.17
N THR A 27 28.68 -36.78 -17.97
CA THR A 27 29.36 -35.59 -17.48
C THR A 27 28.85 -34.31 -18.13
N VAL A 28 28.85 -33.21 -17.35
CA VAL A 28 28.55 -31.89 -17.84
C VAL A 28 29.83 -31.09 -17.90
N ARG A 29 30.12 -30.58 -19.07
CA ARG A 29 31.18 -29.62 -19.29
C ARG A 29 30.63 -28.22 -19.28
N ILE A 30 31.21 -27.33 -18.44
CA ILE A 30 30.84 -25.95 -18.29
C ILE A 30 31.84 -25.06 -19.04
N ASP A 31 31.35 -24.26 -19.94
CA ASP A 31 32.12 -23.17 -20.55
C ASP A 31 31.75 -21.86 -19.88
N ARG A 32 32.73 -20.99 -19.65
CA ARG A 32 32.60 -19.71 -18.96
C ARG A 32 32.93 -18.54 -19.88
N LYS A 33 32.22 -17.43 -19.74
CA LYS A 33 32.58 -16.13 -20.29
C LYS A 33 32.46 -15.07 -19.21
N VAL A 34 33.46 -14.19 -19.07
CA VAL A 34 33.48 -13.10 -18.10
C VAL A 34 33.61 -11.79 -18.88
N GLY A 35 32.64 -10.90 -18.72
CA GLY A 35 32.56 -9.64 -19.46
C GLY A 35 32.58 -9.85 -20.96
N GLU A 36 33.37 -9.05 -21.66
CA GLU A 36 33.55 -9.13 -23.11
C GLU A 36 34.62 -10.15 -23.57
N ALA A 37 35.21 -10.91 -22.64
CA ALA A 37 36.19 -11.93 -22.98
C ALA A 37 35.61 -13.04 -23.86
N SER A 38 36.48 -13.78 -24.56
CA SER A 38 36.09 -14.97 -25.31
C SER A 38 35.64 -16.10 -24.38
N TRP A 39 34.80 -17.01 -24.87
CA TRP A 39 34.39 -18.21 -24.14
C TRP A 39 35.60 -19.06 -23.77
N GLN A 40 35.78 -19.31 -22.48
CA GLN A 40 36.71 -20.31 -21.93
C GLN A 40 36.03 -21.66 -21.99
N SER A 41 36.38 -22.44 -23.01
CA SER A 41 35.79 -23.75 -23.26
C SER A 41 36.36 -24.80 -22.33
N GLY A 42 35.48 -25.62 -21.72
CA GLY A 42 35.93 -26.65 -20.76
C GLY A 42 36.49 -26.09 -19.49
N PHE A 43 35.98 -24.99 -19.02
CA PHE A 43 36.35 -24.38 -17.74
C PHE A 43 36.26 -25.39 -16.60
N LYS A 44 35.21 -26.23 -16.58
CA LYS A 44 34.99 -27.28 -15.60
C LYS A 44 34.22 -28.44 -16.20
N THR A 45 34.53 -29.68 -15.72
CA THR A 45 33.75 -30.89 -16.06
C THR A 45 33.34 -31.57 -14.76
N ILE A 46 32.08 -31.92 -14.65
CA ILE A 46 31.43 -32.41 -13.41
C ILE A 46 30.50 -33.55 -13.81
N ARG A 47 30.26 -34.54 -12.93
CA ARG A 47 29.24 -35.56 -13.18
C ARG A 47 27.87 -34.93 -13.33
N ALA A 48 27.11 -35.36 -14.31
CA ALA A 48 25.79 -34.80 -14.58
C ALA A 48 24.82 -34.99 -13.41
N LEU A 49 24.94 -36.10 -12.68
CA LEU A 49 24.16 -36.41 -11.47
C LEU A 49 24.45 -35.54 -10.23
N ASP A 50 25.51 -34.73 -10.24
CA ASP A 50 25.77 -33.78 -9.15
C ASP A 50 24.79 -32.57 -9.21
N TYR A 51 24.10 -32.39 -10.32
CA TYR A 51 23.09 -31.35 -10.58
C TYR A 51 23.54 -29.92 -10.32
N SER A 52 24.79 -29.73 -9.91
CA SER A 52 25.37 -28.42 -9.64
C SER A 52 26.88 -28.37 -9.82
N GLY A 53 27.40 -27.20 -10.09
CA GLY A 53 28.82 -26.88 -10.11
C GLY A 53 29.06 -25.49 -9.55
N THR A 54 30.26 -25.25 -9.04
CA THR A 54 30.65 -23.95 -8.54
C THR A 54 31.80 -23.35 -9.36
N ASP A 55 31.76 -22.05 -9.59
CA ASP A 55 32.89 -21.25 -10.07
C ASP A 55 33.41 -20.41 -8.92
N THR A 56 34.71 -20.50 -8.66
CA THR A 56 35.38 -19.67 -7.63
C THR A 56 36.27 -18.66 -8.33
N LEU A 57 35.94 -17.39 -8.10
CA LEU A 57 36.60 -16.23 -8.69
C LEU A 57 37.50 -15.57 -7.63
N SER A 58 38.45 -14.76 -8.06
CA SER A 58 39.22 -13.91 -7.11
C SER A 58 38.31 -12.87 -6.43
N SER A 59 37.34 -12.37 -7.14
CA SER A 59 36.18 -11.57 -6.67
C SER A 59 35.09 -11.60 -7.73
N VAL A 60 33.83 -11.51 -7.32
CA VAL A 60 32.73 -11.22 -8.24
C VAL A 60 32.72 -9.69 -8.42
N HIS A 61 33.10 -9.22 -9.61
CA HIS A 61 33.19 -7.78 -9.86
C HIS A 61 31.82 -7.21 -10.22
N THR A 62 31.54 -6.03 -9.69
CA THR A 62 30.39 -5.21 -10.09
C THR A 62 30.48 -4.86 -11.57
N ASP A 63 29.34 -4.77 -12.25
CA ASP A 63 29.21 -4.46 -13.67
C ASP A 63 29.84 -5.47 -14.64
N THR A 64 30.17 -6.65 -14.16
CA THR A 64 30.73 -7.73 -14.98
C THR A 64 29.66 -8.80 -15.24
N VAL A 65 29.40 -9.10 -16.52
CA VAL A 65 28.52 -10.20 -16.90
C VAL A 65 29.30 -11.53 -16.78
N TYR A 66 28.80 -12.43 -15.98
CA TYR A 66 29.28 -13.81 -15.92
C TYR A 66 28.28 -14.69 -16.70
N ALA A 67 28.74 -15.30 -17.78
CA ALA A 67 27.90 -16.14 -18.60
C ALA A 67 28.45 -17.57 -18.64
N TYR A 68 27.54 -18.53 -18.61
CA TYR A 68 27.85 -19.95 -18.67
C TYR A 68 26.98 -20.63 -19.70
N ARG A 69 27.54 -21.66 -20.34
CA ARG A 69 26.81 -22.58 -21.18
C ARG A 69 27.34 -23.98 -20.90
N LEU A 70 26.47 -24.96 -20.99
CA LEU A 70 26.75 -26.33 -20.58
C LEU A 70 26.64 -27.26 -21.79
N LYS A 71 27.48 -28.31 -21.83
CA LYS A 71 27.41 -29.43 -22.74
C LYS A 71 27.31 -30.72 -21.97
N LEU A 72 26.41 -31.60 -22.36
CA LEU A 72 26.31 -32.95 -21.84
C LEU A 72 27.17 -33.90 -22.69
N PHE A 73 27.88 -34.80 -22.04
CA PHE A 73 28.64 -35.90 -22.63
C PHE A 73 28.02 -37.18 -22.10
N GLU A 74 27.47 -37.97 -23.04
CA GLU A 74 26.83 -39.26 -22.78
C GLU A 74 27.58 -40.33 -23.59
N ASP A 75 28.25 -41.28 -22.92
CA ASP A 75 29.05 -42.40 -23.51
C ASP A 75 30.05 -41.98 -24.60
N ASN A 76 29.72 -41.70 -25.76
CA ASN A 76 30.54 -41.16 -26.86
C ASN A 76 29.83 -40.08 -27.66
N ASP A 77 28.67 -39.67 -27.20
CA ASP A 77 27.90 -38.59 -27.83
C ASP A 77 28.05 -37.27 -27.10
N ILE A 78 28.00 -36.20 -27.83
CA ILE A 78 28.20 -34.84 -27.29
C ILE A 78 26.99 -34.00 -27.70
N SER A 79 26.24 -33.54 -26.71
CA SER A 79 25.12 -32.64 -26.98
C SER A 79 25.57 -31.29 -27.59
N SER A 80 24.64 -30.61 -28.22
CA SER A 80 24.82 -29.19 -28.49
C SER A 80 24.96 -28.41 -27.18
N HIS A 81 25.54 -27.21 -27.22
CA HIS A 81 25.54 -26.33 -26.04
C HIS A 81 24.12 -25.99 -25.64
N SER A 82 23.89 -25.91 -24.34
CA SER A 82 22.70 -25.28 -23.81
C SER A 82 22.59 -23.80 -24.26
N GLN A 83 21.44 -23.20 -24.06
CA GLN A 83 21.36 -21.74 -24.07
C GLN A 83 22.33 -21.17 -23.03
N SER A 84 22.93 -20.03 -23.35
CA SER A 84 23.77 -19.32 -22.38
C SER A 84 22.89 -18.76 -21.27
N VAL A 85 23.30 -19.02 -20.03
CA VAL A 85 22.72 -18.38 -18.85
C VAL A 85 23.73 -17.33 -18.39
N ALA A 86 23.29 -16.10 -18.26
CA ALA A 86 24.12 -15.00 -17.83
C ALA A 86 23.63 -14.44 -16.51
N LEU A 87 24.56 -14.14 -15.63
CA LEU A 87 24.36 -13.38 -14.42
C LEU A 87 25.09 -12.05 -14.58
N LEU A 88 24.38 -10.96 -14.50
CA LEU A 88 25.03 -9.68 -14.17
C LEU A 88 25.50 -9.77 -12.74
N SER A 89 26.68 -9.22 -12.45
CA SER A 89 27.31 -9.27 -11.14
C SER A 89 26.31 -9.02 -9.99
N ALA A 90 26.53 -9.71 -8.89
CA ALA A 90 25.72 -9.69 -7.68
C ALA A 90 25.41 -8.29 -7.11
N GLN A 91 26.13 -7.27 -7.51
CA GLN A 91 26.05 -5.92 -6.99
C GLN A 91 25.77 -4.94 -8.12
N CYS A 92 24.64 -5.14 -8.81
CA CYS A 92 24.20 -4.20 -9.82
C CYS A 92 23.87 -2.85 -9.19
N VAL A 93 24.11 -1.79 -9.93
CA VAL A 93 23.74 -0.43 -9.51
C VAL A 93 22.23 -0.35 -9.36
N PRO A 94 21.68 0.06 -8.19
CA PRO A 94 20.27 0.27 -8.04
C PRO A 94 19.76 1.27 -9.07
N ALA A 95 18.67 0.91 -9.76
CA ALA A 95 18.13 1.71 -10.86
C ALA A 95 16.88 2.51 -10.45
N TYR A 96 16.52 3.47 -11.26
CA TYR A 96 15.27 4.25 -11.10
C TYR A 96 15.10 4.86 -9.72
N LEU A 97 16.21 5.38 -9.13
CA LEU A 97 16.13 6.09 -7.86
C LEU A 97 15.17 7.27 -7.98
N THR A 98 14.20 7.32 -7.09
CA THR A 98 13.26 8.42 -6.92
C THR A 98 13.25 8.89 -5.47
N VAL A 99 13.01 10.18 -5.26
CA VAL A 99 12.85 10.76 -3.93
C VAL A 99 11.63 11.66 -3.92
N ARG A 100 10.82 11.55 -2.86
CA ARG A 100 9.58 12.31 -2.72
C ARG A 100 9.38 12.71 -1.27
N GLN A 101 9.03 13.97 -1.05
CA GLN A 101 8.56 14.45 0.25
C GLN A 101 7.23 13.78 0.59
N ILE A 102 7.11 13.24 1.81
CA ILE A 102 5.89 12.59 2.31
C ILE A 102 5.20 13.49 3.32
N ASP A 103 5.98 14.11 4.22
CA ASP A 103 5.50 15.08 5.20
C ASP A 103 6.57 16.15 5.44
N GLN A 104 6.42 16.99 6.48
CA GLN A 104 7.33 18.11 6.79
C GLN A 104 8.78 17.65 7.09
N THR A 105 8.97 16.40 7.46
CA THR A 105 10.27 15.86 7.93
C THR A 105 10.64 14.54 7.30
N THR A 106 9.75 13.94 6.50
CA THR A 106 9.93 12.61 5.92
C THR A 106 10.07 12.68 4.40
N VAL A 107 11.11 12.03 3.89
CA VAL A 107 11.34 11.79 2.47
C VAL A 107 11.32 10.29 2.21
N ARG A 108 10.48 9.84 1.29
CA ARG A 108 10.52 8.49 0.74
C ARG A 108 11.58 8.44 -0.36
N ILE A 109 12.46 7.47 -0.26
CA ILE A 109 13.49 7.14 -1.23
C ILE A 109 13.12 5.75 -1.76
N ALA A 110 12.92 5.61 -3.06
CA ALA A 110 12.55 4.33 -3.67
C ALA A 110 13.45 4.05 -4.88
N TRP A 111 13.77 2.79 -5.10
CA TRP A 111 14.63 2.33 -6.18
C TRP A 111 14.18 0.96 -6.70
N ARG A 112 14.70 0.59 -7.84
CA ARG A 112 14.57 -0.78 -8.34
C ARG A 112 15.82 -1.56 -7.98
N ASP A 113 15.63 -2.64 -7.26
CA ASP A 113 16.69 -3.62 -7.02
C ASP A 113 17.02 -4.36 -8.33
N GLN A 114 18.31 -4.42 -8.65
CA GLN A 114 18.86 -5.17 -9.77
C GLN A 114 19.96 -6.14 -9.32
N SER A 115 20.22 -6.19 -8.01
CA SER A 115 21.25 -7.02 -7.43
C SER A 115 20.73 -8.44 -7.17
N VAL A 116 21.65 -9.38 -7.03
CA VAL A 116 21.36 -10.76 -6.63
C VAL A 116 22.41 -11.18 -5.64
N GLY A 117 21.99 -11.51 -4.40
CA GLY A 117 22.88 -11.94 -3.33
C GLY A 117 23.58 -10.79 -2.60
N GLU A 118 23.03 -9.58 -2.70
CA GLU A 118 23.44 -8.46 -1.85
C GLU A 118 23.05 -8.69 -0.39
N THR A 119 23.80 -8.09 0.52
CA THR A 119 23.46 -8.07 1.95
C THR A 119 22.46 -6.95 2.26
N GLY A 120 22.41 -5.92 1.40
CA GLY A 120 21.51 -4.80 1.53
C GLY A 120 21.94 -3.61 0.68
N PHE A 121 21.37 -2.43 1.00
CA PHE A 121 21.65 -1.20 0.29
C PHE A 121 22.19 -0.13 1.24
N ARG A 122 23.24 0.54 0.80
CA ARG A 122 23.81 1.70 1.46
C ARG A 122 23.23 2.96 0.87
N ILE A 123 22.66 3.81 1.71
CA ILE A 123 22.06 5.09 1.35
C ILE A 123 23.00 6.20 1.86
N ASP A 124 23.52 7.00 0.95
CA ASP A 124 24.27 8.22 1.27
C ASP A 124 23.37 9.44 1.10
N ARG A 125 23.50 10.42 2.01
CA ARG A 125 22.73 11.67 1.99
C ARG A 125 23.68 12.88 1.92
N GLN A 126 23.27 13.94 1.19
CA GLN A 126 23.95 15.23 1.14
C GLN A 126 22.94 16.35 1.35
N ILE A 127 23.26 17.36 2.12
CA ILE A 127 22.41 18.52 2.37
C ILE A 127 23.08 19.76 1.83
N GLY A 128 22.40 20.55 1.00
CA GLY A 128 22.79 21.87 0.52
C GLY A 128 24.18 21.92 -0.17
N GLY A 129 24.59 20.86 -0.85
CA GLY A 129 25.91 20.78 -1.48
C GLY A 129 27.10 20.58 -0.51
N GLY A 130 26.83 20.33 0.77
CA GLY A 130 27.84 20.00 1.77
C GLY A 130 28.50 18.63 1.53
N VAL A 131 29.20 18.10 2.51
CA VAL A 131 29.82 16.77 2.42
C VAL A 131 28.77 15.66 2.46
N TRP A 132 29.02 14.56 1.73
CA TRP A 132 28.20 13.37 1.80
C TRP A 132 28.25 12.74 3.19
N GLN A 133 27.10 12.49 3.76
CA GLN A 133 26.92 11.66 4.94
C GLN A 133 26.94 10.19 4.46
N ILE A 134 28.11 9.60 4.55
CA ILE A 134 28.39 8.26 4.03
C ILE A 134 27.70 7.22 4.93
N ALA A 135 27.02 6.23 4.33
CA ALA A 135 26.24 5.23 5.03
C ALA A 135 25.26 5.87 6.03
N TYR A 136 24.58 6.93 5.58
CA TYR A 136 23.56 7.62 6.36
C TYR A 136 22.49 6.64 6.87
N ALA A 137 22.11 5.69 6.02
CA ALA A 137 21.29 4.55 6.35
C ALA A 137 21.75 3.30 5.60
N ILE A 138 21.39 2.16 6.17
CA ILE A 138 21.54 0.83 5.59
C ILE A 138 20.15 0.19 5.59
N SER A 139 19.78 -0.44 4.49
CA SER A 139 18.58 -1.28 4.40
C SER A 139 18.96 -2.73 4.17
N ASP A 140 18.03 -3.64 4.46
CA ASP A 140 18.19 -5.08 4.24
C ASP A 140 18.21 -5.44 2.75
N SER A 141 18.60 -6.68 2.43
CA SER A 141 18.50 -7.24 1.08
C SER A 141 17.07 -7.26 0.57
N ASN A 142 16.93 -7.19 -0.75
CA ASN A 142 15.62 -7.19 -1.44
C ASN A 142 14.66 -6.05 -1.03
N THR A 143 15.16 -5.00 -0.37
CA THR A 143 14.36 -3.79 -0.12
C THR A 143 14.41 -2.87 -1.33
N CYS A 144 13.31 -2.16 -1.58
CA CYS A 144 13.18 -1.22 -2.69
C CYS A 144 12.84 0.21 -2.22
N GLU A 145 12.78 0.44 -0.91
CA GLU A 145 12.48 1.76 -0.36
C GLU A 145 13.09 2.00 1.02
N PHE A 146 13.23 3.28 1.36
CA PHE A 146 13.66 3.76 2.66
C PHE A 146 12.97 5.10 2.97
N PHE A 147 12.62 5.33 4.23
CA PHE A 147 12.05 6.59 4.70
C PHE A 147 13.06 7.34 5.57
N ASP A 148 13.54 8.47 5.06
CA ASP A 148 14.32 9.42 5.87
C ASP A 148 13.38 10.31 6.68
N THR A 149 13.14 9.97 7.93
CA THR A 149 12.26 10.70 8.86
C THR A 149 12.94 11.89 9.54
N ARG A 150 14.16 12.24 9.14
CA ARG A 150 14.96 13.34 9.69
C ARG A 150 15.37 14.34 8.61
N ALA A 151 14.56 14.46 7.58
CA ALA A 151 14.74 15.42 6.51
C ALA A 151 14.16 16.78 6.94
N THR A 152 14.96 17.64 7.58
CA THR A 152 14.48 18.90 8.19
C THR A 152 15.10 20.16 7.57
N SER A 153 15.85 20.03 6.48
CA SER A 153 16.57 21.15 5.88
C SER A 153 15.72 21.85 4.80
N SER A 154 15.74 23.18 4.77
CA SER A 154 15.22 23.99 3.68
C SER A 154 16.14 23.98 2.44
N ALA A 155 17.37 23.47 2.55
CA ALA A 155 18.27 23.26 1.40
C ALA A 155 17.93 21.94 0.72
N GLU A 156 18.28 21.82 -0.56
CA GLU A 156 18.11 20.56 -1.29
C GLU A 156 18.80 19.41 -0.58
N ILE A 157 18.09 18.32 -0.37
CA ILE A 157 18.61 17.07 0.19
C ILE A 157 18.78 16.11 -0.96
N ARG A 158 20.00 15.55 -1.13
CA ARG A 158 20.32 14.63 -2.21
C ARG A 158 20.64 13.26 -1.66
N TYR A 159 20.27 12.24 -2.42
CA TYR A 159 20.50 10.83 -2.09
C TYR A 159 21.16 10.11 -3.25
N ARG A 160 21.94 9.09 -2.92
CA ARG A 160 22.46 8.09 -3.85
C ARG A 160 22.52 6.76 -3.13
N ILE A 161 22.37 5.67 -3.85
CA ILE A 161 22.27 4.33 -3.29
C ILE A 161 23.25 3.42 -4.00
N ALA A 162 23.83 2.49 -3.23
CA ALA A 162 24.65 1.41 -3.76
C ALA A 162 24.26 0.10 -3.07
N ALA A 163 24.19 -1.00 -3.82
CA ALA A 163 24.09 -2.34 -3.25
C ALA A 163 25.41 -2.75 -2.63
N TYR A 164 25.40 -3.53 -1.53
CA TYR A 164 26.61 -4.05 -0.91
C TYR A 164 26.47 -5.53 -0.56
N SER A 165 27.62 -6.23 -0.55
CA SER A 165 27.75 -7.58 -0.04
C SER A 165 29.10 -7.70 0.68
N GLY A 166 29.09 -7.98 1.98
CA GLY A 166 30.28 -7.92 2.81
C GLY A 166 30.97 -6.55 2.72
N ALA A 167 32.22 -6.51 2.31
CA ALA A 167 33.02 -5.28 2.12
C ALA A 167 32.88 -4.68 0.70
N SER A 168 32.24 -5.37 -0.22
CA SER A 168 32.09 -4.96 -1.62
C SER A 168 30.87 -4.05 -1.80
N LEU A 169 31.03 -3.03 -2.63
CA LEU A 169 30.01 -2.02 -2.91
C LEU A 169 29.85 -1.86 -4.43
N SER A 170 28.61 -1.78 -4.93
CA SER A 170 28.36 -1.41 -6.32
C SER A 170 28.79 0.04 -6.59
N ALA A 171 28.81 0.44 -7.86
CA ALA A 171 28.73 1.86 -8.18
C ALA A 171 27.45 2.46 -7.60
N PHE A 172 27.44 3.76 -7.34
CA PHE A 172 26.26 4.46 -6.88
C PHE A 172 25.26 4.68 -8.03
N SER A 173 23.97 4.65 -7.70
CA SER A 173 22.92 5.18 -8.57
C SER A 173 23.20 6.62 -8.98
N GLN A 174 22.48 7.13 -9.97
CA GLN A 174 22.41 8.59 -10.16
C GLN A 174 21.98 9.27 -8.84
N THR A 175 22.47 10.50 -8.64
CA THR A 175 22.06 11.32 -7.49
C THR A 175 20.71 11.96 -7.80
N VAL A 176 19.77 11.85 -6.89
CA VAL A 176 18.45 12.48 -6.96
C VAL A 176 18.25 13.38 -5.74
N GLY A 177 17.69 14.57 -5.95
CA GLY A 177 17.48 15.54 -4.88
C GLY A 177 16.02 15.91 -4.68
N VAL A 178 15.71 16.39 -3.49
CA VAL A 178 14.43 16.98 -3.11
C VAL A 178 14.67 18.22 -2.24
N THR A 179 13.93 19.28 -2.50
CA THR A 179 13.86 20.43 -1.60
C THR A 179 12.53 20.37 -0.86
N LEU A 180 12.61 20.35 0.47
CA LEU A 180 11.40 20.32 1.29
C LEU A 180 10.69 21.66 1.16
N ALA A 181 9.43 21.62 0.78
CA ALA A 181 8.52 22.74 0.76
C ALA A 181 7.52 22.61 1.92
N PRO A 182 7.00 23.71 2.47
CA PRO A 182 5.85 23.63 3.35
C PRO A 182 4.70 22.95 2.60
N LEU A 183 4.21 21.84 3.12
CA LEU A 183 3.02 21.19 2.59
C LEU A 183 1.79 21.97 3.08
N THR A 184 0.82 22.14 2.18
CA THR A 184 -0.48 22.73 2.49
C THR A 184 -1.58 21.78 2.03
N LEU A 185 -2.80 21.97 2.46
CA LEU A 185 -3.93 21.13 2.05
C LEU A 185 -4.08 21.06 0.51
N ASP A 186 -3.64 22.08 -0.22
CA ASP A 186 -3.65 22.08 -1.69
C ASP A 186 -2.64 21.10 -2.32
N ASN A 187 -1.71 20.58 -1.54
CA ASN A 187 -0.76 19.55 -1.98
C ASN A 187 -1.26 18.12 -1.75
N LEU A 188 -2.39 17.95 -1.07
CA LEU A 188 -3.05 16.66 -0.95
C LEU A 188 -3.55 16.20 -2.32
N TYR A 189 -3.47 14.93 -2.58
CA TYR A 189 -4.18 14.30 -3.68
C TYR A 189 -4.32 12.80 -3.41
N PHE A 190 -5.35 12.20 -3.94
CA PHE A 190 -5.55 10.75 -3.90
C PHE A 190 -6.24 10.24 -5.15
N GLY A 191 -7.34 10.89 -5.56
CA GLY A 191 -8.13 10.50 -6.71
C GLY A 191 -7.41 10.57 -8.05
N THR A 192 -7.92 9.85 -9.05
CA THR A 192 -7.43 9.88 -10.43
C THR A 192 -8.61 9.73 -11.41
N GLU A 193 -8.43 10.15 -12.65
CA GLU A 193 -9.43 10.02 -13.72
C GLU A 193 -9.76 8.55 -14.10
N THR A 194 -8.93 7.58 -13.68
CA THR A 194 -8.98 6.20 -14.16
C THR A 194 -9.27 5.17 -13.08
N THR A 195 -9.51 5.62 -11.87
CA THR A 195 -9.80 4.78 -10.71
C THR A 195 -11.06 5.28 -10.00
N PHE A 196 -11.76 4.37 -9.31
CA PHE A 196 -12.85 4.74 -8.41
C PHE A 196 -12.31 4.93 -7.00
N GLU A 197 -12.64 6.04 -6.37
CA GLU A 197 -12.20 6.33 -5.01
C GLU A 197 -13.37 6.47 -4.03
N VAL A 198 -13.19 5.82 -2.87
CA VAL A 198 -14.12 5.96 -1.74
C VAL A 198 -13.36 6.24 -0.45
N MET A 199 -13.91 7.09 0.40
CA MET A 199 -13.29 7.48 1.67
C MET A 199 -14.31 7.42 2.82
N THR A 200 -13.88 6.99 3.99
CA THR A 200 -14.59 7.16 5.26
C THR A 200 -13.91 8.23 6.11
N TRP A 201 -14.71 9.08 6.75
CA TRP A 201 -14.16 10.14 7.62
C TRP A 201 -15.14 10.54 8.73
N ASN A 202 -14.81 10.19 9.98
CA ASN A 202 -15.49 10.73 11.13
C ASN A 202 -15.02 12.18 11.37
N LEU A 203 -15.95 13.13 11.42
CA LEU A 203 -15.69 14.58 11.52
C LEU A 203 -15.95 15.16 12.91
N LEU A 204 -16.02 14.30 13.93
CA LEU A 204 -16.16 14.70 15.35
C LEU A 204 -17.18 15.84 15.58
N SER A 205 -18.48 15.50 15.60
CA SER A 205 -19.55 16.46 15.85
C SER A 205 -19.57 17.66 14.90
N PHE A 206 -19.42 17.40 13.59
CA PHE A 206 -19.27 18.42 12.55
C PHE A 206 -20.42 19.44 12.50
N PRO A 207 -20.11 20.75 12.35
CA PRO A 207 -18.79 21.40 12.31
C PRO A 207 -18.31 21.78 13.70
N ARG A 208 -17.13 21.29 14.11
CA ARG A 208 -16.59 21.50 15.47
C ARG A 208 -16.26 22.97 15.77
N MET A 209 -15.71 23.68 14.80
CA MET A 209 -15.33 25.09 14.87
C MET A 209 -15.97 25.92 13.76
N ASP A 210 -17.24 25.65 13.49
CA ASP A 210 -18.06 26.37 12.49
C ASP A 210 -17.34 26.54 11.14
N SER A 211 -17.21 27.76 10.65
CA SER A 211 -16.62 28.04 9.34
C SER A 211 -15.14 27.60 9.18
N ILE A 212 -14.40 27.49 10.27
CA ILE A 212 -13.00 27.01 10.24
C ILE A 212 -12.96 25.55 9.86
N THR A 213 -13.76 24.70 10.52
CA THR A 213 -13.88 23.27 10.19
C THR A 213 -14.42 23.08 8.77
N ILE A 214 -15.48 23.82 8.42
CA ILE A 214 -16.10 23.72 7.08
C ILE A 214 -15.08 24.07 5.99
N GLY A 215 -14.31 25.15 6.17
CA GLY A 215 -13.28 25.57 5.22
C GLY A 215 -12.18 24.53 5.05
N ALA A 216 -11.65 24.00 6.15
CA ALA A 216 -10.59 23.00 6.13
C ALA A 216 -11.06 21.67 5.51
N VAL A 217 -12.25 21.20 5.87
CA VAL A 217 -12.86 19.98 5.30
C VAL A 217 -13.12 20.15 3.80
N SER A 218 -13.70 21.28 3.38
CA SER A 218 -13.94 21.59 1.97
C SER A 218 -12.64 21.63 1.15
N GLN A 219 -11.58 22.27 1.67
CA GLN A 219 -10.27 22.32 1.02
C GLN A 219 -9.66 20.91 0.89
N THR A 220 -9.73 20.12 1.96
CA THR A 220 -9.25 18.75 1.96
C THR A 220 -9.97 17.88 0.92
N ILE A 221 -11.30 17.94 0.87
CA ILE A 221 -12.12 17.16 -0.09
C ILE A 221 -11.76 17.54 -1.53
N LYS A 222 -11.67 18.83 -1.83
CA LYS A 222 -11.31 19.31 -3.18
C LYS A 222 -9.90 18.88 -3.60
N ALA A 223 -8.95 18.90 -2.68
CA ALA A 223 -7.57 18.53 -2.97
C ALA A 223 -7.40 17.02 -3.17
N LEU A 224 -8.18 16.20 -2.45
CA LEU A 224 -8.12 14.74 -2.56
C LEU A 224 -8.77 14.21 -3.82
N ASP A 225 -9.74 14.91 -4.39
CA ASP A 225 -10.48 14.54 -5.61
C ASP A 225 -11.02 13.10 -5.59
N ILE A 226 -11.74 12.75 -4.53
CA ILE A 226 -12.29 11.41 -4.26
C ILE A 226 -13.74 11.38 -4.72
N ASP A 227 -14.17 10.33 -5.44
CA ASP A 227 -15.52 10.24 -6.03
C ASP A 227 -16.65 10.23 -5.01
N VAL A 228 -16.49 9.44 -3.91
CA VAL A 228 -17.53 9.25 -2.87
C VAL A 228 -16.91 9.29 -1.48
N ILE A 229 -17.50 10.06 -0.59
CA ILE A 229 -17.04 10.22 0.79
C ILE A 229 -18.19 9.94 1.75
N GLY A 230 -18.04 8.92 2.58
CA GLY A 230 -18.92 8.65 3.73
C GLY A 230 -18.43 9.40 4.95
N LEU A 231 -19.29 10.25 5.48
CA LEU A 231 -19.00 11.08 6.65
C LEU A 231 -19.79 10.57 7.85
N GLN A 232 -19.14 10.60 9.01
CA GLN A 232 -19.76 10.28 10.29
C GLN A 232 -19.76 11.52 11.20
N GLU A 233 -20.65 11.51 12.16
CA GLU A 233 -20.85 12.58 13.15
C GLU A 233 -21.26 13.94 12.57
N ILE A 234 -22.06 13.96 11.55
CA ILE A 234 -22.59 15.20 10.96
C ILE A 234 -23.73 15.72 11.82
N ARG A 235 -23.41 16.59 12.76
CA ARG A 235 -24.34 17.09 13.75
C ARG A 235 -25.24 18.23 13.25
N SER A 236 -24.71 19.10 12.39
CA SER A 236 -25.44 20.26 11.91
C SER A 236 -25.87 20.11 10.46
N ALA A 237 -27.19 20.07 10.21
CA ALA A 237 -27.72 20.09 8.84
C ALA A 237 -27.35 21.41 8.12
N ALA A 238 -27.36 22.54 8.82
CA ALA A 238 -26.96 23.83 8.27
C ALA A 238 -25.46 23.87 7.97
N GLY A 239 -24.61 23.30 8.85
CA GLY A 239 -23.18 23.17 8.61
C GLY A 239 -22.88 22.25 7.43
N PHE A 240 -23.61 21.17 7.27
CA PHE A 240 -23.49 20.28 6.11
C PHE A 240 -23.86 21.00 4.80
N GLN A 241 -24.94 21.78 4.79
CA GLN A 241 -25.31 22.60 3.62
C GLN A 241 -24.20 23.62 3.30
N GLN A 242 -23.63 24.28 4.30
CA GLN A 242 -22.51 25.22 4.08
C GLN A 242 -21.26 24.50 3.54
N LEU A 243 -21.02 23.25 3.91
CA LEU A 243 -19.97 22.42 3.30
C LEU A 243 -20.24 22.19 1.81
N LEU A 244 -21.46 21.79 1.44
CA LEU A 244 -21.85 21.62 0.04
C LEU A 244 -21.73 22.92 -0.75
N ASP A 245 -22.20 24.03 -0.19
CA ASP A 245 -22.07 25.36 -0.80
C ASP A 245 -20.59 25.74 -1.04
N SER A 246 -19.72 25.39 -0.09
CA SER A 246 -18.27 25.60 -0.20
C SER A 246 -17.62 24.67 -1.24
N LEU A 247 -18.11 23.44 -1.39
CA LEU A 247 -17.61 22.48 -2.39
C LEU A 247 -18.05 22.84 -3.82
N GLY A 248 -19.15 23.55 -3.98
CA GLY A 248 -19.61 24.10 -5.25
C GLY A 248 -20.35 23.07 -6.11
N THR A 249 -19.63 22.33 -6.97
CA THR A 249 -20.25 21.35 -7.90
C THR A 249 -20.56 20.00 -7.29
N TRP A 250 -20.10 19.75 -6.08
CA TRP A 250 -20.35 18.50 -5.38
C TRP A 250 -21.78 18.42 -4.84
N ASN A 251 -22.28 17.20 -4.75
CA ASN A 251 -23.57 16.90 -4.15
C ASN A 251 -23.39 16.11 -2.86
N GLY A 252 -24.45 16.04 -2.06
CA GLY A 252 -24.41 15.25 -0.83
C GLY A 252 -25.81 15.02 -0.26
N TYR A 253 -25.85 14.07 0.67
CA TYR A 253 -27.05 13.71 1.40
C TYR A 253 -26.69 13.46 2.86
N ARG A 254 -27.41 14.07 3.80
CA ARG A 254 -27.33 13.80 5.24
C ARG A 254 -28.55 13.04 5.68
N ALA A 255 -28.37 11.92 6.36
CA ALA A 255 -29.42 11.19 7.06
C ALA A 255 -30.06 12.06 8.16
N ASN A 256 -31.17 11.60 8.71
CA ASN A 256 -31.91 12.31 9.76
C ASN A 256 -32.57 11.39 10.79
N SER A 257 -32.13 10.14 10.87
CA SER A 257 -32.74 9.13 11.74
C SER A 257 -31.96 8.90 13.05
N ALA A 258 -30.73 9.43 13.16
CA ALA A 258 -29.92 9.22 14.33
C ALA A 258 -30.46 9.97 15.57
N ALA A 259 -30.37 9.33 16.73
CA ALA A 259 -30.60 10.01 17.99
C ALA A 259 -29.51 11.09 18.20
N TYR A 260 -29.90 12.22 18.77
CA TYR A 260 -29.00 13.36 19.10
C TYR A 260 -28.39 14.09 17.89
N ASP A 261 -29.00 13.97 16.70
CA ASP A 261 -28.58 14.64 15.46
C ASP A 261 -27.11 14.33 15.04
N ILE A 262 -26.59 13.16 15.44
CA ILE A 262 -25.24 12.72 15.06
C ILE A 262 -25.39 11.75 13.87
N ASP A 263 -25.66 12.30 12.71
CA ASP A 263 -26.03 11.52 11.53
C ASP A 263 -24.86 11.14 10.64
N LEU A 264 -25.15 10.22 9.74
CA LEU A 264 -24.31 9.85 8.61
C LEU A 264 -24.59 10.77 7.42
N ALA A 265 -23.60 10.95 6.56
CA ALA A 265 -23.79 11.63 5.31
C ALA A 265 -22.93 11.03 4.19
N PHE A 266 -23.31 11.31 2.96
CA PHE A 266 -22.44 11.17 1.79
C PHE A 266 -22.20 12.54 1.17
N VAL A 267 -20.97 12.72 0.66
CA VAL A 267 -20.59 13.76 -0.29
C VAL A 267 -20.00 13.08 -1.51
N TYR A 268 -20.36 13.50 -2.70
CA TYR A 268 -19.90 12.86 -3.93
C TYR A 268 -19.72 13.84 -5.09
N ASN A 269 -18.83 13.52 -6.02
CA ASN A 269 -18.56 14.29 -7.21
C ASN A 269 -19.48 13.84 -8.37
N PRO A 270 -20.52 14.61 -8.74
CA PRO A 270 -21.46 14.22 -9.79
C PRO A 270 -20.85 14.28 -11.21
N ALA A 271 -19.62 14.79 -11.37
CA ALA A 271 -18.92 14.73 -12.64
C ALA A 271 -18.37 13.32 -12.92
N ASN A 272 -18.08 12.57 -11.89
CA ASN A 272 -17.41 11.26 -11.99
C ASN A 272 -18.39 10.08 -11.85
N ILE A 273 -19.52 10.28 -11.15
CA ILE A 273 -20.49 9.22 -10.88
C ILE A 273 -21.90 9.57 -11.36
N THR A 274 -22.67 8.55 -11.70
CA THR A 274 -24.13 8.66 -11.89
C THR A 274 -24.81 8.11 -10.64
N LEU A 275 -25.45 8.98 -9.88
CA LEU A 275 -26.23 8.58 -8.71
C LEU A 275 -27.49 7.81 -9.15
N LEU A 276 -27.74 6.64 -8.56
CA LEU A 276 -28.97 5.88 -8.70
C LEU A 276 -29.93 6.20 -7.54
N GLN A 277 -29.50 5.98 -6.29
CA GLN A 277 -30.27 6.32 -5.09
C GLN A 277 -29.41 6.47 -3.84
N ILE A 278 -29.95 7.16 -2.83
CA ILE A 278 -29.41 7.20 -1.47
C ILE A 278 -30.57 6.90 -0.51
N TYR A 279 -30.35 5.97 0.43
CA TYR A 279 -31.36 5.60 1.41
C TYR A 279 -30.76 5.04 2.69
N GLU A 280 -31.51 5.10 3.79
CA GLU A 280 -31.21 4.40 5.02
C GLU A 280 -31.83 2.99 4.96
N ILE A 281 -31.12 1.97 5.45
CA ILE A 281 -31.64 0.59 5.46
C ILE A 281 -32.80 0.50 6.45
N GLU A 282 -34.05 0.58 5.96
CA GLU A 282 -35.26 0.68 6.79
C GLU A 282 -35.41 -0.48 7.77
N ALA A 283 -34.93 -1.69 7.42
CA ALA A 283 -34.93 -2.86 8.29
C ALA A 283 -34.12 -2.66 9.57
N PHE A 284 -33.14 -1.77 9.55
CA PHE A 284 -32.27 -1.47 10.69
C PHE A 284 -32.68 -0.20 11.44
N ARG A 285 -33.64 0.51 10.95
CA ARG A 285 -34.16 1.71 11.62
C ARG A 285 -34.71 1.36 12.99
N ARG A 286 -34.19 2.05 14.02
CA ARG A 286 -34.49 1.77 15.44
C ARG A 286 -34.00 0.41 15.97
N ASN A 287 -33.14 -0.29 15.23
CA ASN A 287 -32.48 -1.48 15.74
C ASN A 287 -31.39 -1.06 16.74
N ASN A 288 -31.37 -1.71 17.92
CA ASN A 288 -30.41 -1.36 18.99
C ASN A 288 -28.95 -1.62 18.59
N ALA A 289 -28.69 -2.49 17.63
CA ALA A 289 -27.34 -2.73 17.11
C ALA A 289 -26.75 -1.49 16.47
N PHE A 290 -27.57 -0.70 15.77
CA PHE A 290 -27.14 0.49 15.03
C PHE A 290 -27.55 1.78 15.75
N PRO A 291 -26.61 2.51 16.35
CA PRO A 291 -26.89 3.86 16.90
C PRO A 291 -27.35 4.86 15.84
N ARG A 292 -26.94 4.65 14.60
CA ARG A 292 -27.32 5.37 13.37
C ARG A 292 -27.70 4.32 12.33
N THR A 293 -28.81 4.49 11.67
CA THR A 293 -29.21 3.59 10.59
C THR A 293 -28.16 3.64 9.48
N PRO A 294 -27.60 2.51 9.02
CA PRO A 294 -26.66 2.50 7.91
C PRO A 294 -27.20 3.20 6.69
N LEU A 295 -26.39 4.06 6.09
CA LEU A 295 -26.74 4.88 4.94
C LEU A 295 -26.10 4.29 3.68
N VAL A 296 -26.91 4.05 2.65
CA VAL A 296 -26.49 3.43 1.39
C VAL A 296 -26.51 4.46 0.27
N ILE A 297 -25.49 4.45 -0.58
CA ILE A 297 -25.51 5.09 -1.89
C ILE A 297 -25.30 4.03 -2.97
N GLU A 298 -26.21 3.99 -3.95
CA GLU A 298 -26.07 3.20 -5.17
C GLU A 298 -25.74 4.11 -6.33
N LEU A 299 -24.72 3.76 -7.08
CA LEU A 299 -24.20 4.61 -8.15
C LEU A 299 -23.61 3.79 -9.30
N VAL A 300 -23.32 4.45 -10.40
CA VAL A 300 -22.54 3.91 -11.52
C VAL A 300 -21.31 4.79 -11.74
N TRP A 301 -20.14 4.17 -11.78
CA TRP A 301 -18.87 4.78 -12.16
C TRP A 301 -18.35 4.09 -13.43
N GLN A 302 -18.15 4.83 -14.53
CA GLN A 302 -17.66 4.29 -15.82
C GLN A 302 -18.36 2.97 -16.24
N ASP A 303 -19.71 2.93 -16.18
CA ASP A 303 -20.55 1.76 -16.45
C ASP A 303 -20.47 0.62 -15.41
N ILE A 304 -19.74 0.79 -14.31
CA ILE A 304 -19.63 -0.17 -13.22
C ILE A 304 -20.62 0.22 -12.12
N PRO A 305 -21.64 -0.60 -11.81
CA PRO A 305 -22.55 -0.35 -10.70
C PRO A 305 -21.83 -0.66 -9.37
N LEU A 306 -21.99 0.21 -8.39
CA LEU A 306 -21.39 0.12 -7.07
C LEU A 306 -22.41 0.45 -5.99
N VAL A 307 -22.31 -0.22 -4.86
CA VAL A 307 -23.09 0.03 -3.64
C VAL A 307 -22.14 0.37 -2.52
N VAL A 308 -22.26 1.57 -1.93
CA VAL A 308 -21.44 1.95 -0.76
C VAL A 308 -22.33 2.08 0.45
N ILE A 309 -21.99 1.40 1.55
CA ILE A 309 -22.73 1.40 2.82
C ILE A 309 -21.90 2.10 3.89
N ASN A 310 -22.33 3.30 4.28
CA ASN A 310 -21.70 4.09 5.33
C ASN A 310 -22.28 3.71 6.71
N ASN A 311 -21.41 3.45 7.67
CA ASN A 311 -21.76 3.03 9.01
C ASN A 311 -21.08 3.89 10.08
N HIS A 312 -21.66 3.90 11.28
CA HIS A 312 -20.99 4.33 12.48
C HIS A 312 -21.49 3.46 13.63
N TYR A 313 -20.66 2.50 14.04
CA TYR A 313 -21.02 1.53 15.07
C TYR A 313 -21.02 2.14 16.47
N LYS A 314 -21.46 1.34 17.45
CA LYS A 314 -21.54 1.78 18.84
C LYS A 314 -20.14 2.00 19.42
N ALA A 315 -19.86 3.22 19.86
CA ALA A 315 -18.64 3.59 20.57
C ALA A 315 -18.59 2.99 21.99
N TYR A 316 -17.42 3.05 22.61
CA TYR A 316 -17.04 2.53 23.92
C TYR A 316 -16.83 1.01 23.94
N ASP A 317 -16.31 0.50 25.07
CA ASP A 317 -15.80 -0.87 25.13
C ASP A 317 -16.37 -1.67 26.31
N GLU A 318 -17.60 -1.34 26.76
CA GLU A 318 -18.33 -2.18 27.68
C GLU A 318 -18.85 -3.44 26.94
N GLU A 319 -19.15 -4.49 27.68
CA GLU A 319 -19.63 -5.77 27.11
C GLU A 319 -20.90 -5.61 26.26
N ASP A 320 -21.82 -4.74 26.68
CA ASP A 320 -23.03 -4.41 25.89
C ASP A 320 -22.68 -3.69 24.58
N ASP A 321 -21.72 -2.78 24.61
CA ASP A 321 -21.28 -2.04 23.43
C ASP A 321 -20.65 -2.98 22.39
N ARG A 322 -19.77 -3.89 22.83
CA ARG A 322 -19.16 -4.90 21.97
C ARG A 322 -20.21 -5.88 21.41
N SER A 323 -21.15 -6.32 22.25
CA SER A 323 -22.27 -7.18 21.82
C SER A 323 -23.11 -6.51 20.74
N ARG A 324 -23.35 -5.21 20.85
CA ARG A 324 -24.07 -4.41 19.84
C ARG A 324 -23.31 -4.32 18.54
N ARG A 325 -21.97 -4.11 18.57
CA ARG A 325 -21.12 -4.10 17.36
C ARG A 325 -21.11 -5.46 16.67
N LEU A 326 -20.98 -6.55 17.43
CA LEU A 326 -21.07 -7.90 16.86
C LEU A 326 -22.42 -8.16 16.19
N ASN A 327 -23.52 -7.72 16.83
CA ASN A 327 -24.84 -7.85 16.25
C ASN A 327 -25.00 -6.98 14.99
N ALA A 328 -24.42 -5.78 14.97
CA ALA A 328 -24.41 -4.92 13.80
C ALA A 328 -23.67 -5.58 12.61
N SER A 329 -22.48 -6.16 12.85
CA SER A 329 -21.73 -6.91 11.83
C SER A 329 -22.52 -8.10 11.30
N THR A 330 -23.19 -8.87 12.20
CA THR A 330 -24.01 -10.02 11.80
C THR A 330 -25.21 -9.60 10.94
N LEU A 331 -25.92 -8.56 11.34
CA LEU A 331 -27.07 -8.06 10.59
C LEU A 331 -26.67 -7.48 9.24
N LEU A 332 -25.56 -6.77 9.18
CA LEU A 332 -25.06 -6.17 7.95
C LEU A 332 -24.56 -7.24 6.97
N GLU A 333 -23.86 -8.26 7.48
CA GLU A 333 -23.41 -9.40 6.68
C GLU A 333 -24.62 -10.14 6.07
N ASN A 334 -25.63 -10.47 6.88
CA ASN A 334 -26.87 -11.09 6.39
C ASN A 334 -27.57 -10.20 5.36
N TYR A 335 -27.62 -8.89 5.54
CA TYR A 335 -28.22 -7.97 4.58
C TYR A 335 -27.50 -7.99 3.22
N ILE A 336 -26.16 -7.99 3.25
CA ILE A 336 -25.36 -8.06 2.03
C ILE A 336 -25.59 -9.40 1.32
N SER A 337 -25.48 -10.52 2.04
CA SER A 337 -25.63 -11.85 1.45
C SER A 337 -27.06 -12.12 0.93
N ASP A 338 -28.10 -11.59 1.59
CA ASP A 338 -29.49 -11.83 1.23
C ASP A 338 -30.03 -10.87 0.16
N SER A 339 -29.58 -9.60 0.16
CA SER A 339 -30.17 -8.52 -0.63
C SER A 339 -29.25 -7.92 -1.68
N LEU A 340 -27.93 -8.10 -1.55
CA LEU A 340 -26.91 -7.52 -2.42
C LEU A 340 -25.96 -8.59 -2.96
N ASN A 341 -26.40 -9.85 -2.95
CA ASN A 341 -25.65 -10.95 -3.53
C ASN A 341 -25.30 -10.63 -5.00
N ASP A 342 -24.09 -10.90 -5.41
CA ASP A 342 -23.54 -10.56 -6.73
C ASP A 342 -23.40 -9.03 -7.01
N ALA A 343 -23.45 -8.16 -5.99
CA ALA A 343 -23.27 -6.72 -6.14
C ALA A 343 -21.85 -6.28 -5.72
N ASN A 344 -21.28 -5.30 -6.41
CA ASN A 344 -20.03 -4.66 -6.01
C ASN A 344 -20.27 -3.80 -4.74
N VAL A 345 -20.13 -4.40 -3.55
CA VAL A 345 -20.42 -3.72 -2.30
C VAL A 345 -19.13 -3.26 -1.60
N ILE A 346 -19.18 -2.03 -1.14
CA ILE A 346 -18.11 -1.43 -0.29
C ILE A 346 -18.77 -0.95 1.00
N VAL A 347 -18.37 -1.53 2.13
CA VAL A 347 -18.78 -1.06 3.46
C VAL A 347 -17.70 -0.15 4.01
N ILE A 348 -18.07 1.03 4.44
CA ILE A 348 -17.16 2.02 5.02
C ILE A 348 -17.71 2.54 6.35
N GLY A 349 -16.86 3.03 7.22
CA GLY A 349 -17.31 3.71 8.43
C GLY A 349 -16.31 3.72 9.56
N ASP A 350 -16.65 4.48 10.58
CA ASP A 350 -16.11 4.33 11.93
C ASP A 350 -16.83 3.13 12.59
N LEU A 351 -16.17 1.98 12.57
CA LEU A 351 -16.74 0.73 13.08
C LEU A 351 -16.42 0.48 14.56
N ASN A 352 -15.69 1.40 15.20
CA ASN A 352 -15.42 1.46 16.63
C ASN A 352 -14.84 0.18 17.26
N ASP A 353 -14.12 -0.63 16.47
CA ASP A 353 -13.44 -1.85 16.96
C ASP A 353 -12.20 -2.16 16.11
N GLU A 354 -11.31 -3.02 16.57
CA GLU A 354 -10.08 -3.39 15.90
C GLU A 354 -10.21 -4.72 15.12
N LEU A 355 -9.69 -4.77 13.89
CA LEU A 355 -9.70 -5.99 13.06
C LEU A 355 -8.86 -7.12 13.67
N THR A 356 -7.90 -6.78 14.51
CA THR A 356 -6.87 -7.69 15.05
C THR A 356 -7.26 -8.39 16.34
N ASP A 357 -8.41 -8.10 16.88
CA ASP A 357 -8.91 -8.73 18.08
C ASP A 357 -9.03 -10.25 17.91
N ALA A 358 -8.67 -10.98 18.97
CA ALA A 358 -8.78 -12.43 18.96
C ALA A 358 -10.23 -12.87 19.18
N GLN A 359 -10.61 -14.04 18.61
CA GLN A 359 -11.87 -14.68 18.98
C GLN A 359 -11.89 -15.06 20.48
N PRO A 360 -13.04 -14.97 21.16
CA PRO A 360 -14.38 -14.61 20.63
C PRO A 360 -14.70 -13.10 20.67
N ALA A 361 -13.73 -12.25 21.00
CA ALA A 361 -13.96 -10.82 21.16
C ALA A 361 -14.14 -10.07 19.83
N ASN A 362 -13.61 -10.59 18.73
CA ASN A 362 -13.63 -9.92 17.43
C ASN A 362 -15.06 -9.76 16.88
N VAL A 363 -15.52 -8.51 16.81
CA VAL A 363 -16.88 -8.18 16.38
C VAL A 363 -17.07 -8.31 14.86
N PHE A 364 -15.98 -8.39 14.09
CA PHE A 364 -15.99 -8.54 12.64
C PHE A 364 -15.94 -9.99 12.18
N TRP A 365 -16.03 -10.94 13.10
CA TRP A 365 -15.98 -12.36 12.79
C TRP A 365 -17.03 -12.83 11.75
N PRO A 366 -18.26 -12.26 11.68
CA PRO A 366 -19.20 -12.57 10.61
C PRO A 366 -18.61 -12.39 9.21
N PHE A 367 -17.77 -11.37 9.00
CA PHE A 367 -17.06 -11.11 7.73
C PHE A 367 -15.74 -11.89 7.65
N LEU A 368 -14.92 -11.86 8.69
CA LEU A 368 -13.57 -12.47 8.68
C LEU A 368 -13.61 -13.99 8.52
N SER A 369 -14.66 -14.66 9.01
CA SER A 369 -14.84 -16.10 8.82
C SER A 369 -15.22 -16.50 7.38
N ARG A 370 -15.65 -15.56 6.56
CA ARG A 370 -16.06 -15.73 5.17
C ARG A 370 -15.08 -15.01 4.22
N SER A 371 -13.80 -15.25 4.39
CA SER A 371 -12.74 -14.56 3.64
C SER A 371 -12.73 -14.80 2.13
N ALA A 372 -13.52 -15.76 1.63
CA ALA A 372 -13.76 -15.96 0.21
C ALA A 372 -14.76 -14.95 -0.37
N GLU A 373 -15.57 -14.31 0.47
CA GLU A 373 -16.66 -13.41 0.07
C GLU A 373 -16.41 -11.96 0.54
N TYR A 374 -15.61 -11.78 1.60
CA TYR A 374 -15.36 -10.48 2.21
C TYR A 374 -13.87 -10.25 2.48
N LYS A 375 -13.43 -8.99 2.30
CA LYS A 375 -12.08 -8.56 2.64
C LYS A 375 -12.07 -7.16 3.20
N PHE A 376 -11.47 -6.97 4.37
CA PHE A 376 -11.07 -5.64 4.84
C PHE A 376 -9.82 -5.19 4.07
N THR A 377 -9.94 -4.12 3.31
CA THR A 377 -8.86 -3.61 2.45
C THR A 377 -7.73 -2.99 3.26
N ASP A 378 -8.05 -2.46 4.42
CA ASP A 378 -7.17 -1.77 5.37
C ASP A 378 -6.56 -2.69 6.45
N TYR A 379 -6.69 -4.02 6.30
CA TYR A 379 -6.14 -4.98 7.28
C TYR A 379 -4.62 -4.81 7.47
N ASP A 380 -3.87 -4.53 6.40
CA ASP A 380 -2.43 -4.31 6.49
C ASP A 380 -2.08 -3.01 7.25
N ILE A 381 -2.96 -2.01 7.25
CA ILE A 381 -2.83 -0.82 8.10
C ILE A 381 -3.04 -1.20 9.56
N ALA A 382 -4.08 -2.01 9.86
CA ALA A 382 -4.43 -2.42 11.22
C ALA A 382 -3.30 -3.23 11.90
N ILE A 383 -2.61 -4.12 11.16
CA ILE A 383 -1.45 -4.86 11.69
C ILE A 383 -0.13 -4.09 11.60
N GLY A 384 -0.12 -2.96 10.93
CA GLY A 384 1.05 -2.14 10.66
C GLY A 384 1.40 -1.17 11.80
N SER A 385 2.16 -0.14 11.46
CA SER A 385 2.56 0.89 12.43
C SER A 385 1.39 1.78 12.83
N HIS A 386 1.16 1.94 14.14
CA HIS A 386 0.15 2.86 14.69
C HIS A 386 0.35 4.33 14.29
N THR A 387 1.47 4.69 13.68
CA THR A 387 1.65 6.00 13.04
C THR A 387 0.59 6.26 11.97
N TYR A 388 0.13 5.20 11.27
CA TYR A 388 -0.83 5.26 10.18
C TYR A 388 -2.26 4.89 10.59
N TRP A 389 -2.52 4.69 11.88
CA TRP A 389 -3.87 4.36 12.35
C TRP A 389 -4.79 5.58 12.30
N SER A 390 -6.07 5.32 12.13
CA SER A 390 -7.08 6.37 11.90
C SER A 390 -7.41 7.18 13.15
N TYR A 391 -7.24 6.63 14.36
CA TYR A 391 -7.54 7.30 15.64
C TYR A 391 -6.28 7.47 16.50
N PRO A 392 -5.44 8.50 16.23
CA PRO A 392 -4.13 8.65 16.87
C PRO A 392 -4.17 9.10 18.35
N THR A 393 -5.23 9.76 18.78
CA THR A 393 -5.35 10.28 20.15
C THR A 393 -5.33 9.16 21.18
N TRP A 394 -5.97 8.05 20.87
CA TRP A 394 -5.93 6.79 21.59
C TRP A 394 -5.60 5.70 20.55
N PRO A 395 -4.30 5.45 20.33
CA PRO A 395 -3.87 4.76 19.12
C PRO A 395 -4.65 3.47 18.84
N SER A 396 -5.55 3.56 17.86
CA SER A 396 -6.35 2.45 17.35
C SER A 396 -6.72 2.69 15.88
N HIS A 397 -6.97 1.60 15.16
CA HIS A 397 -7.44 1.67 13.78
C HIS A 397 -8.88 1.15 13.74
N ILE A 398 -9.83 2.07 13.72
CA ILE A 398 -11.27 1.79 13.92
C ILE A 398 -12.15 2.28 12.78
N ASP A 399 -11.57 3.01 11.82
CA ASP A 399 -12.22 3.38 10.58
C ASP A 399 -11.81 2.39 9.49
N HIS A 400 -12.76 1.64 8.94
CA HIS A 400 -12.50 0.50 8.09
C HIS A 400 -13.21 0.57 6.74
N ILE A 401 -12.65 -0.16 5.77
CA ILE A 401 -13.23 -0.37 4.44
C ILE A 401 -13.22 -1.87 4.12
N LEU A 402 -14.42 -2.43 3.99
CA LEU A 402 -14.66 -3.82 3.60
C LEU A 402 -15.20 -3.86 2.16
N ILE A 403 -14.77 -4.85 1.38
CA ILE A 403 -15.28 -5.12 0.03
C ILE A 403 -15.78 -6.55 -0.10
N THR A 404 -16.75 -6.77 -1.01
CA THR A 404 -17.18 -8.10 -1.45
C THR A 404 -16.28 -8.66 -2.54
N ASP A 405 -16.39 -9.96 -2.81
CA ASP A 405 -15.48 -10.69 -3.70
C ASP A 405 -15.55 -10.24 -5.17
N GLU A 406 -16.65 -9.64 -5.62
CA GLU A 406 -16.76 -9.00 -6.94
C GLU A 406 -15.68 -7.93 -7.15
N LEU A 407 -15.21 -7.30 -6.08
CA LEU A 407 -14.19 -6.26 -6.10
C LEU A 407 -12.76 -6.77 -5.85
N PHE A 408 -12.57 -8.06 -5.53
CA PHE A 408 -11.24 -8.60 -5.21
C PHE A 408 -10.25 -8.47 -6.36
N SER A 409 -10.74 -8.66 -7.60
CA SER A 409 -9.89 -8.50 -8.79
C SER A 409 -9.43 -7.06 -8.97
N ALA A 410 -10.34 -6.10 -8.80
CA ALA A 410 -10.01 -4.69 -8.85
C ALA A 410 -9.04 -4.30 -7.72
N PHE A 411 -9.28 -4.77 -6.50
CA PHE A 411 -8.38 -4.49 -5.37
C PHE A 411 -6.99 -5.11 -5.53
N ALA A 412 -6.86 -6.26 -6.21
CA ALA A 412 -5.58 -6.90 -6.50
C ALA A 412 -4.78 -6.20 -7.63
N ASN A 413 -5.38 -5.23 -8.33
CA ASN A 413 -4.68 -4.45 -9.35
C ASN A 413 -3.61 -3.56 -8.69
N SER A 414 -2.42 -3.52 -9.28
CA SER A 414 -1.28 -2.74 -8.74
C SER A 414 -1.48 -1.22 -8.72
N ALA A 415 -2.50 -0.71 -9.40
CA ALA A 415 -2.91 0.69 -9.35
C ALA A 415 -3.93 0.98 -8.23
N SER A 416 -4.47 -0.06 -7.59
CA SER A 416 -5.33 0.07 -6.42
C SER A 416 -4.50 0.35 -5.16
N GLU A 417 -5.05 1.14 -4.25
CA GLU A 417 -4.36 1.57 -3.05
C GLU A 417 -5.37 1.78 -1.91
N VAL A 418 -5.03 1.37 -0.70
CA VAL A 418 -5.73 1.78 0.52
C VAL A 418 -4.76 2.46 1.47
N LYS A 419 -5.17 3.57 2.08
CA LYS A 419 -4.36 4.25 3.07
C LYS A 419 -5.15 5.16 3.99
N THR A 420 -4.62 5.40 5.18
CA THR A 420 -4.99 6.52 6.03
C THR A 420 -4.43 7.81 5.45
N ILE A 421 -5.27 8.79 5.20
CA ILE A 421 -4.85 10.10 4.66
C ILE A 421 -4.36 10.97 5.81
N MET A 422 -3.07 11.24 5.80
CA MET A 422 -2.38 12.02 6.83
C MET A 422 -2.59 13.52 6.61
N VAL A 423 -3.84 14.00 6.72
CA VAL A 423 -4.21 15.41 6.50
C VAL A 423 -3.41 16.35 7.41
N ASP A 424 -3.15 15.91 8.64
CA ASP A 424 -2.37 16.64 9.63
C ASP A 424 -0.95 16.97 9.16
N ASN A 425 -0.33 16.13 8.30
CA ASN A 425 0.99 16.40 7.73
C ASN A 425 1.00 17.61 6.77
N TYR A 426 -0.17 18.03 6.31
CA TYR A 426 -0.37 19.17 5.40
C TYR A 426 -0.85 20.44 6.13
N MET A 427 -0.89 20.42 7.45
CA MET A 427 -1.23 21.54 8.31
C MET A 427 0.00 22.02 9.08
N SER A 428 0.17 23.33 9.22
CA SER A 428 1.37 23.92 9.83
C SER A 428 1.55 23.55 11.31
N GLY A 429 0.46 23.33 12.04
CA GLY A 429 0.45 22.88 13.43
C GLY A 429 0.34 21.35 13.59
N GLY A 430 0.40 20.58 12.48
CA GLY A 430 0.37 19.14 12.50
C GLY A 430 -0.89 18.57 13.18
N TRP A 431 -0.73 17.42 13.84
CA TRP A 431 -1.81 16.75 14.54
C TRP A 431 -2.57 17.63 15.53
N ASN A 432 -1.87 18.47 16.28
CA ASN A 432 -2.51 19.36 17.28
C ASN A 432 -3.47 20.36 16.62
N GLU A 433 -3.13 20.88 15.46
CA GLU A 433 -4.00 21.77 14.71
C GLU A 433 -5.19 21.02 14.10
N TYR A 434 -4.91 19.86 13.48
CA TYR A 434 -5.91 19.00 12.87
C TYR A 434 -6.97 18.53 13.89
N ALA A 435 -6.53 17.97 15.02
CA ALA A 435 -7.39 17.46 16.07
C ALA A 435 -8.30 18.52 16.70
N VAL A 436 -7.87 19.80 16.70
CA VAL A 436 -8.69 20.92 17.19
C VAL A 436 -9.65 21.42 16.13
N LYS A 437 -9.19 21.58 14.88
CA LYS A 437 -9.94 22.27 13.82
C LYS A 437 -10.83 21.35 13.01
N ILE A 438 -10.48 20.08 12.88
CA ILE A 438 -11.16 19.14 11.97
C ILE A 438 -11.74 17.96 12.74
N SER A 439 -10.89 17.00 13.15
CA SER A 439 -11.34 15.76 13.79
C SER A 439 -10.21 15.10 14.58
N ASP A 440 -10.56 14.21 15.50
CA ASP A 440 -9.65 13.27 16.15
C ASP A 440 -9.49 11.96 15.37
N HIS A 441 -10.19 11.83 14.23
CA HIS A 441 -10.01 10.74 13.27
C HIS A 441 -9.35 11.24 11.98
N ARG A 442 -8.40 10.46 11.46
CA ARG A 442 -7.89 10.61 10.11
C ARG A 442 -8.75 9.83 9.13
N PRO A 443 -9.04 10.34 7.93
CA PRO A 443 -9.80 9.60 6.96
C PRO A 443 -9.03 8.39 6.43
N VAL A 444 -9.77 7.31 6.11
CA VAL A 444 -9.25 6.13 5.39
C VAL A 444 -9.85 6.10 4.01
N ALA A 445 -9.02 5.96 2.99
CA ALA A 445 -9.44 6.01 1.59
C ALA A 445 -8.97 4.77 0.83
N LEU A 446 -9.84 4.29 -0.05
CA LEU A 446 -9.61 3.18 -0.99
C LEU A 446 -9.71 3.71 -2.42
N LYS A 447 -8.77 3.30 -3.24
CA LYS A 447 -8.74 3.49 -4.68
C LYS A 447 -8.81 2.13 -5.36
N LEU A 448 -9.71 1.96 -6.32
CA LEU A 448 -9.90 0.74 -7.09
C LEU A 448 -9.64 0.99 -8.59
N ALA A 449 -8.76 0.20 -9.18
CA ALA A 449 -8.52 0.16 -10.61
C ALA A 449 -9.18 -1.11 -11.19
N PHE A 450 -10.13 -0.93 -12.06
CA PHE A 450 -10.89 -2.01 -12.71
C PHE A 450 -10.22 -2.51 -13.99
#